data_0ec08162e72be859cc65c83531ea2f1e
#
_entry.id   0ec08162e72be859cc65c83531ea2f1e
#
_cell.length_a   1.000
_cell.length_b   1.000
_cell.length_c   1.000
_cell.angle_alpha   90.00
_cell.angle_beta   90.00
_cell.angle_gamma   90.00
#
_symmetry.space_group_name_H-M   'P 1'
#
loop_
_entity.id
_entity.type
_entity.pdbx_description
1 polymer ?
#
loop_
_entity_poly.entity_id
_entity_poly.type
_entity_poly.pdbx_seq_one_letter_code
_entity_poly.pdbx_strand_id
1 'polypeptide(L)'
;RPALRIGVGRSMALTAAATVSIAVAVTVLVRPALLALVGGRIGPQRARRAAHRVTAHADGEGTVGRRWIRGVTARPWVTAGAVTVLLALLAIPAASLRLGMPSGATAQPGTPQRLAYDAVTDGFGAGATGPLLVSVTSTGTPAPDDIEGWLQTVADLDDVANVQLVGATEDRTFILLGVTPATGPSDPQTEILVHQLREHVRLDGVTSVGVTGWTALNLDLSASLAADVPIYVGIVVALSVVILVIAFRSVLVPVVATGGFLLSIAATMGLAVLVFSDGRFTELARLDRPGPILSFLPIMVTGILYGLAMDYQVFLTSAVREHRAHGATQAAAVDLGFQHASRVVVAARVLEAEVDGGSLG
;
A
#
# COMPACT_ATOMS: atom_id res chain seq x y z
N ARG A 1 22.22 6.03 11.84
CA ARG A 1 21.87 7.15 12.74
C ARG A 1 20.34 7.33 12.71
N PRO A 2 19.62 7.02 13.79
CA PRO A 2 18.14 7.02 13.81
C PRO A 2 17.50 8.43 13.80
N ALA A 3 18.27 9.50 13.91
CA ALA A 3 17.73 10.85 14.08
C ALA A 3 17.06 11.45 12.83
N LEU A 4 17.44 11.05 11.61
CA LEU A 4 16.80 11.55 10.37
C LEU A 4 15.48 10.84 10.04
N ARG A 5 15.30 9.61 10.53
CA ARG A 5 14.05 8.84 10.34
C ARG A 5 12.82 9.45 11.03
N ILE A 6 13.04 10.23 12.09
CA ILE A 6 11.98 10.74 12.96
C ILE A 6 11.36 12.04 12.43
N GLY A 7 12.07 12.83 11.62
CA GLY A 7 11.63 14.17 11.23
C GLY A 7 10.48 14.17 10.22
N VAL A 8 10.66 13.58 9.05
CA VAL A 8 9.68 13.64 7.95
C VAL A 8 8.46 12.77 8.25
N GLY A 9 8.64 11.55 8.72
CA GLY A 9 7.54 10.66 9.07
C GLY A 9 6.67 11.22 10.20
N ARG A 10 7.29 11.85 11.20
CA ARG A 10 6.57 12.48 12.32
C ARG A 10 5.77 13.72 11.88
N SER A 11 6.33 14.56 11.02
CA SER A 11 5.60 15.72 10.50
C SER A 11 4.42 15.31 9.62
N MET A 12 4.60 14.32 8.74
CA MET A 12 3.51 13.76 7.94
C MET A 12 2.40 13.15 8.81
N ALA A 13 2.77 12.35 9.81
CA ALA A 13 1.81 11.75 10.73
C ALA A 13 1.04 12.79 11.55
N LEU A 14 1.71 13.83 12.05
CA LEU A 14 1.06 14.93 12.77
C LEU A 14 0.12 15.73 11.88
N THR A 15 0.52 16.02 10.65
CA THR A 15 -0.33 16.72 9.68
C THR A 15 -1.57 15.90 9.34
N ALA A 16 -1.40 14.60 9.07
CA ALA A 16 -2.52 13.69 8.83
C ALA A 16 -3.47 13.61 10.03
N ALA A 17 -2.94 13.46 11.24
CA ALA A 17 -3.73 13.42 12.46
C ALA A 17 -4.49 14.75 12.70
N ALA A 18 -3.86 15.89 12.47
CA ALA A 18 -4.50 17.20 12.56
C ALA A 18 -5.63 17.35 11.52
N THR A 19 -5.39 16.95 10.27
CA THR A 19 -6.39 17.01 9.20
C THR A 19 -7.61 16.13 9.53
N VAL A 20 -7.38 14.90 9.98
CA VAL A 20 -8.46 13.98 10.40
C VAL A 20 -9.21 14.56 11.60
N SER A 21 -8.51 15.10 12.60
CA SER A 21 -9.15 15.71 13.77
C SER A 21 -10.03 16.90 13.40
N ILE A 22 -9.58 17.76 12.49
CA ILE A 22 -10.39 18.88 11.97
C ILE A 22 -11.61 18.35 11.20
N ALA A 23 -11.44 17.35 10.34
CA ALA A 23 -12.56 16.76 9.60
C ALA A 23 -13.61 16.15 10.52
N VAL A 24 -13.18 15.43 11.57
CA VAL A 24 -14.08 14.87 12.61
C VAL A 24 -14.79 16.01 13.36
N ALA A 25 -14.07 17.03 13.80
CA ALA A 25 -14.66 18.18 14.49
C ALA A 25 -15.70 18.89 13.64
N VAL A 26 -15.41 19.15 12.37
CA VAL A 26 -16.36 19.73 11.42
C VAL A 26 -17.59 18.84 11.24
N THR A 27 -17.39 17.53 11.09
CA THR A 27 -18.51 16.58 10.91
C THR A 27 -19.40 16.50 12.15
N VAL A 28 -18.82 16.49 13.33
CA VAL A 28 -19.58 16.33 14.60
C VAL A 28 -20.24 17.64 15.04
N LEU A 29 -19.60 18.78 14.80
CA LEU A 29 -20.10 20.07 15.28
C LEU A 29 -20.88 20.84 14.21
N VAL A 30 -20.34 20.94 13.00
CA VAL A 30 -20.92 21.79 11.96
C VAL A 30 -22.09 21.10 11.26
N ARG A 31 -22.00 19.80 11.00
CA ARG A 31 -23.07 19.08 10.31
C ARG A 31 -24.41 19.05 11.07
N PRO A 32 -24.47 18.76 12.40
CA PRO A 32 -25.71 18.84 13.14
C PRO A 32 -26.24 20.28 13.25
N ALA A 33 -25.33 21.28 13.40
CA ALA A 33 -25.70 22.68 13.46
C ALA A 33 -26.31 23.17 12.13
N LEU A 34 -25.74 22.79 11.00
CA LEU A 34 -26.29 23.08 9.67
C LEU A 34 -27.62 22.39 9.45
N LEU A 35 -27.76 21.11 9.85
CA LEU A 35 -29.03 20.38 9.75
C LEU A 35 -30.11 21.00 10.64
N ALA A 36 -29.76 21.51 11.83
CA ALA A 36 -30.70 22.22 12.70
C ALA A 36 -31.14 23.59 12.09
N LEU A 37 -30.21 24.28 11.43
CA LEU A 37 -30.51 25.59 10.79
C LEU A 37 -31.32 25.45 9.49
N VAL A 38 -31.00 24.41 8.68
CA VAL A 38 -31.62 24.21 7.36
C VAL A 38 -32.79 23.23 7.41
N GLY A 39 -32.89 22.40 8.46
CA GLY A 39 -33.88 21.33 8.59
C GLY A 39 -35.34 21.80 8.52
N GLY A 40 -35.62 23.00 8.99
CA GLY A 40 -36.95 23.64 8.85
C GLY A 40 -37.29 24.10 7.41
N ARG A 41 -36.28 24.24 6.53
CA ARG A 41 -36.48 24.64 5.12
C ARG A 41 -36.49 23.45 4.15
N ILE A 42 -36.04 22.31 4.59
CA ILE A 42 -36.15 21.04 3.84
C ILE A 42 -37.59 20.53 4.08
N GLY A 43 -38.52 21.08 3.30
CA GLY A 43 -39.95 20.80 3.47
C GLY A 43 -40.27 19.30 3.41
N PRO A 44 -41.17 18.80 4.27
CA PRO A 44 -41.51 17.38 4.40
C PRO A 44 -42.03 16.73 3.11
N GLN A 45 -42.54 17.53 2.15
CA GLN A 45 -43.04 17.03 0.87
C GLN A 45 -41.91 16.66 -0.10
N ARG A 46 -40.76 17.39 -0.13
CA ARG A 46 -39.61 17.02 -0.98
C ARG A 46 -38.86 15.81 -0.42
N ALA A 47 -38.70 15.74 0.89
CA ALA A 47 -38.12 14.58 1.55
C ALA A 47 -38.97 13.31 1.38
N ARG A 48 -40.32 13.41 1.48
CA ARG A 48 -41.24 12.30 1.18
C ARG A 48 -41.19 11.90 -0.30
N ARG A 49 -41.13 12.83 -1.25
CA ARG A 49 -41.01 12.48 -2.67
C ARG A 49 -39.64 11.88 -3.01
N ALA A 50 -38.56 12.35 -2.40
CA ALA A 50 -37.24 11.75 -2.55
C ALA A 50 -37.20 10.36 -1.87
N ALA A 51 -37.76 10.20 -0.69
CA ALA A 51 -37.89 8.91 0.00
C ALA A 51 -38.77 7.93 -0.83
N HIS A 52 -39.90 8.39 -1.39
CA HIS A 52 -40.72 7.55 -2.28
C HIS A 52 -40.04 7.18 -3.61
N ARG A 53 -39.21 8.05 -4.19
CA ARG A 53 -38.41 7.70 -5.36
C ARG A 53 -37.32 6.68 -5.03
N VAL A 54 -36.64 6.87 -3.90
CA VAL A 54 -35.61 5.91 -3.39
C VAL A 54 -36.26 4.56 -3.02
N THR A 55 -37.47 4.55 -2.44
CA THR A 55 -38.19 3.31 -2.14
C THR A 55 -38.73 2.64 -3.41
N ALA A 56 -39.24 3.39 -4.41
CA ALA A 56 -39.71 2.83 -5.66
C ALA A 56 -38.59 2.21 -6.52
N HIS A 57 -37.38 2.78 -6.49
CA HIS A 57 -36.20 2.16 -7.12
C HIS A 57 -35.64 0.99 -6.29
N ALA A 58 -35.76 1.03 -4.95
CA ALA A 58 -35.34 -0.06 -4.06
C ALA A 58 -36.23 -1.30 -4.16
N ASP A 59 -37.50 -1.15 -4.56
CA ASP A 59 -38.40 -2.29 -4.77
C ASP A 59 -38.05 -3.08 -6.05
N GLY A 60 -37.42 -2.44 -7.06
CA GLY A 60 -36.88 -3.11 -8.25
C GLY A 60 -35.50 -3.77 -8.03
N GLU A 61 -34.59 -3.10 -7.32
CA GLU A 61 -33.26 -3.62 -6.99
C GLU A 61 -33.28 -4.61 -5.80
N GLY A 62 -34.33 -4.57 -4.97
CA GLY A 62 -34.50 -5.42 -3.79
C GLY A 62 -34.60 -6.92 -4.08
N THR A 63 -34.85 -7.33 -5.33
CA THR A 63 -34.92 -8.76 -5.69
C THR A 63 -33.57 -9.43 -5.79
N VAL A 64 -32.55 -8.80 -6.32
CA VAL A 64 -31.19 -9.39 -6.46
C VAL A 64 -30.46 -9.38 -5.11
N GLY A 65 -30.44 -8.26 -4.41
CA GLY A 65 -29.83 -8.16 -3.09
C GLY A 65 -30.49 -9.06 -2.05
N ARG A 66 -31.82 -9.20 -2.11
CA ARG A 66 -32.58 -10.09 -1.25
C ARG A 66 -32.36 -11.57 -1.56
N ARG A 67 -32.21 -11.94 -2.85
CA ARG A 67 -31.80 -13.31 -3.25
C ARG A 67 -30.40 -13.63 -2.79
N TRP A 68 -29.47 -12.71 -2.97
CA TRP A 68 -28.08 -12.81 -2.51
C TRP A 68 -27.99 -13.06 -0.99
N ILE A 69 -28.62 -12.21 -0.18
CA ILE A 69 -28.63 -12.35 1.28
C ILE A 69 -29.25 -13.66 1.71
N ARG A 70 -30.39 -14.05 1.15
CA ARG A 70 -30.99 -15.34 1.47
C ARG A 70 -30.08 -16.51 1.12
N GLY A 71 -29.36 -16.44 0.01
CA GLY A 71 -28.36 -17.43 -0.37
C GLY A 71 -27.21 -17.51 0.65
N VAL A 72 -26.68 -16.36 1.06
CA VAL A 72 -25.59 -16.27 2.05
C VAL A 72 -26.06 -16.73 3.44
N THR A 73 -27.27 -16.33 3.88
CA THR A 73 -27.79 -16.68 5.19
C THR A 73 -28.37 -18.08 5.29
N ALA A 74 -28.71 -18.72 4.16
CA ALA A 74 -29.20 -20.09 4.13
C ALA A 74 -28.15 -21.12 4.58
N ARG A 75 -26.87 -20.88 4.26
CA ARG A 75 -25.76 -21.75 4.65
C ARG A 75 -24.55 -20.91 5.10
N PRO A 76 -24.62 -20.20 6.24
CA PRO A 76 -23.64 -19.20 6.62
C PRO A 76 -22.22 -19.75 6.78
N TRP A 77 -22.08 -20.97 7.29
CA TRP A 77 -20.78 -21.63 7.45
C TRP A 77 -20.12 -22.00 6.13
N VAL A 78 -20.93 -22.44 5.15
CA VAL A 78 -20.42 -22.78 3.81
C VAL A 78 -19.97 -21.53 3.07
N THR A 79 -20.78 -20.47 3.10
CA THR A 79 -20.42 -19.19 2.47
C THR A 79 -19.22 -18.53 3.14
N ALA A 80 -19.18 -18.49 4.47
CA ALA A 80 -18.04 -17.97 5.20
C ALA A 80 -16.77 -18.77 4.90
N GLY A 81 -16.85 -20.10 4.92
CA GLY A 81 -15.74 -20.99 4.58
C GLY A 81 -15.25 -20.81 3.15
N ALA A 82 -16.16 -20.76 2.17
CA ALA A 82 -15.82 -20.58 0.77
C ALA A 82 -15.13 -19.22 0.51
N VAL A 83 -15.63 -18.13 1.10
CA VAL A 83 -15.02 -16.80 0.98
C VAL A 83 -13.66 -16.77 1.67
N THR A 84 -13.53 -17.36 2.86
CA THR A 84 -12.25 -17.45 3.58
C THR A 84 -11.21 -18.22 2.75
N VAL A 85 -11.58 -19.37 2.18
CA VAL A 85 -10.68 -20.15 1.32
C VAL A 85 -10.30 -19.37 0.06
N LEU A 86 -11.25 -18.71 -0.59
CA LEU A 86 -10.98 -17.90 -1.78
C LEU A 86 -9.98 -16.77 -1.46
N LEU A 87 -10.23 -16.02 -0.37
CA LEU A 87 -9.33 -14.94 0.04
C LEU A 87 -7.97 -15.47 0.47
N ALA A 88 -7.90 -16.61 1.14
CA ALA A 88 -6.64 -17.25 1.53
C ALA A 88 -5.84 -17.68 0.29
N LEU A 89 -6.47 -18.24 -0.73
CA LEU A 89 -5.82 -18.59 -1.99
C LEU A 89 -5.29 -17.34 -2.71
N LEU A 90 -6.07 -16.26 -2.74
CA LEU A 90 -5.63 -14.98 -3.31
C LEU A 90 -4.52 -14.31 -2.50
N ALA A 91 -4.42 -14.61 -1.21
CA ALA A 91 -3.38 -14.08 -0.33
C ALA A 91 -2.02 -14.80 -0.49
N ILE A 92 -1.98 -16.02 -1.03
CA ILE A 92 -0.73 -16.79 -1.19
C ILE A 92 0.36 -16.00 -1.92
N PRO A 93 0.09 -15.35 -3.07
CA PRO A 93 1.12 -14.59 -3.79
C PRO A 93 1.65 -13.38 -3.02
N ALA A 94 0.94 -12.89 -2.00
CA ALA A 94 1.45 -11.79 -1.17
C ALA A 94 2.75 -12.16 -0.42
N ALA A 95 3.05 -13.45 -0.25
CA ALA A 95 4.30 -13.91 0.35
C ALA A 95 5.53 -13.60 -0.53
N SER A 96 5.33 -13.43 -1.85
CA SER A 96 6.38 -13.03 -2.81
C SER A 96 6.35 -11.53 -3.12
N LEU A 97 5.73 -10.71 -2.26
CA LEU A 97 5.64 -9.27 -2.44
C LEU A 97 7.02 -8.63 -2.48
N ARG A 98 7.34 -8.02 -3.62
CA ARG A 98 8.56 -7.26 -3.82
C ARG A 98 8.22 -5.78 -3.88
N LEU A 99 8.84 -5.03 -2.99
CA LEU A 99 8.64 -3.60 -2.88
C LEU A 99 9.77 -2.86 -3.59
N GLY A 100 9.43 -1.78 -4.26
CA GLY A 100 10.40 -0.94 -4.95
C GLY A 100 9.88 0.47 -5.18
N MET A 101 10.77 1.34 -5.62
CA MET A 101 10.40 2.69 -6.02
C MET A 101 10.17 2.77 -7.53
N PRO A 102 9.31 3.67 -8.00
CA PRO A 102 9.10 3.88 -9.43
C PRO A 102 10.41 4.23 -10.11
N SER A 103 10.66 3.61 -11.24
CA SER A 103 11.81 3.90 -12.12
C SER A 103 11.34 4.18 -13.54
N GLY A 104 12.25 4.61 -14.43
CA GLY A 104 11.94 4.74 -15.84
C GLY A 104 11.44 3.44 -16.48
N ALA A 105 11.84 2.28 -15.93
CA ALA A 105 11.39 0.97 -16.39
C ALA A 105 9.89 0.73 -16.21
N THR A 106 9.28 1.32 -15.17
CA THR A 106 7.86 1.18 -14.85
C THR A 106 6.99 2.32 -15.41
N ALA A 107 7.61 3.29 -16.10
CA ALA A 107 6.89 4.38 -16.75
C ALA A 107 6.06 3.85 -17.94
N GLN A 108 4.95 4.52 -18.25
CA GLN A 108 4.09 4.13 -19.36
C GLN A 108 4.83 4.23 -20.70
N PRO A 109 4.61 3.27 -21.62
CA PRO A 109 5.17 3.32 -22.97
C PRO A 109 4.88 4.63 -23.68
N GLY A 110 5.87 5.14 -24.41
CA GLY A 110 5.75 6.39 -25.16
C GLY A 110 5.89 7.67 -24.36
N THR A 111 6.00 7.60 -23.03
CA THR A 111 6.33 8.77 -22.21
C THR A 111 7.79 9.17 -22.37
N PRO A 112 8.13 10.48 -22.27
CA PRO A 112 9.52 10.93 -22.35
C PRO A 112 10.45 10.22 -21.35
N GLN A 113 9.96 9.93 -20.15
CA GLN A 113 10.71 9.21 -19.12
C GLN A 113 11.03 7.78 -19.55
N ARG A 114 10.07 7.09 -20.19
CA ARG A 114 10.29 5.72 -20.69
C ARG A 114 11.24 5.72 -21.89
N LEU A 115 11.08 6.62 -22.83
CA LEU A 115 11.96 6.74 -23.98
C LEU A 115 13.41 7.02 -23.58
N ALA A 116 13.62 7.91 -22.60
CA ALA A 116 14.94 8.17 -22.06
C ALA A 116 15.54 6.95 -21.37
N TYR A 117 14.74 6.23 -20.57
CA TYR A 117 15.17 5.00 -19.92
C TYR A 117 15.58 3.93 -20.92
N ASP A 118 14.74 3.68 -21.94
CA ASP A 118 15.01 2.68 -22.97
C ASP A 118 16.27 3.05 -23.78
N ALA A 119 16.43 4.32 -24.17
CA ALA A 119 17.61 4.79 -24.89
C ALA A 119 18.92 4.60 -24.09
N VAL A 120 18.91 4.86 -22.77
CA VAL A 120 20.08 4.64 -21.91
C VAL A 120 20.34 3.14 -21.76
N THR A 121 19.28 2.34 -21.57
CA THR A 121 19.40 0.90 -21.41
C THR A 121 19.91 0.21 -22.66
N ASP A 122 19.43 0.63 -23.82
CA ASP A 122 19.86 0.07 -25.13
C ASP A 122 21.30 0.48 -25.49
N GLY A 123 21.73 1.69 -25.11
CA GLY A 123 23.05 2.19 -25.42
C GLY A 123 24.15 1.79 -24.43
N PHE A 124 23.81 1.69 -23.13
CA PHE A 124 24.80 1.55 -22.06
C PHE A 124 24.54 0.35 -21.13
N GLY A 125 23.48 -0.41 -21.36
CA GLY A 125 23.05 -1.51 -20.49
C GLY A 125 22.10 -1.08 -19.39
N ALA A 126 21.37 -2.05 -18.84
CA ALA A 126 20.31 -1.83 -17.86
C ALA A 126 20.81 -1.14 -16.57
N GLY A 127 21.98 -1.52 -16.09
CA GLY A 127 22.57 -0.98 -14.87
C GLY A 127 23.01 0.47 -14.96
N ALA A 128 23.22 1.00 -16.18
CA ALA A 128 23.59 2.41 -16.37
C ALA A 128 22.51 3.39 -15.92
N THR A 129 21.27 2.91 -15.78
CA THR A 129 20.14 3.71 -15.26
C THR A 129 20.12 3.83 -13.73
N GLY A 130 20.96 3.06 -13.02
CA GLY A 130 21.02 3.04 -11.56
C GLY A 130 22.40 2.74 -11.00
N PRO A 131 23.44 3.54 -11.33
CA PRO A 131 24.78 3.30 -10.84
C PRO A 131 24.84 3.41 -9.31
N LEU A 132 25.74 2.61 -8.72
CA LEU A 132 26.05 2.62 -7.30
C LEU A 132 27.30 3.47 -7.06
N LEU A 133 27.37 4.12 -5.92
CA LEU A 133 28.55 4.82 -5.42
C LEU A 133 29.07 4.09 -4.20
N VAL A 134 30.30 3.62 -4.26
CA VAL A 134 30.97 2.91 -3.16
C VAL A 134 32.04 3.84 -2.57
N SER A 135 31.84 4.22 -1.31
CA SER A 135 32.81 5.00 -0.55
C SER A 135 33.73 4.06 0.20
N VAL A 136 35.03 4.24 0.01
CA VAL A 136 36.09 3.48 0.69
C VAL A 136 36.88 4.44 1.57
N THR A 137 36.99 4.13 2.87
CA THR A 137 37.82 4.89 3.81
C THR A 137 38.97 4.02 4.27
N SER A 138 40.19 4.49 4.07
CA SER A 138 41.43 3.80 4.48
C SER A 138 42.03 4.38 5.75
N THR A 139 42.84 3.58 6.45
CA THR A 139 43.57 3.99 7.65
C THR A 139 44.81 4.86 7.38
N GLY A 140 45.23 4.94 6.11
CA GLY A 140 46.38 5.72 5.67
C GLY A 140 46.28 6.01 4.20
N THR A 141 47.28 6.67 3.60
CA THR A 141 47.32 6.95 2.16
C THR A 141 47.58 5.65 1.39
N PRO A 142 46.57 5.11 0.65
CA PRO A 142 46.76 3.89 -0.13
C PRO A 142 47.72 4.12 -1.30
N ALA A 143 48.50 3.10 -1.61
CA ALA A 143 49.29 3.13 -2.83
C ALA A 143 48.38 3.04 -4.10
N PRO A 144 48.83 3.48 -5.26
CA PRO A 144 48.04 3.31 -6.49
C PRO A 144 47.69 1.86 -6.79
N ASP A 145 48.58 0.93 -6.50
CA ASP A 145 48.35 -0.52 -6.68
C ASP A 145 47.25 -1.06 -5.77
N ASP A 146 47.11 -0.53 -4.53
CA ASP A 146 46.04 -0.88 -3.62
C ASP A 146 44.67 -0.49 -4.21
N ILE A 147 44.59 0.73 -4.78
CA ILE A 147 43.35 1.22 -5.38
C ILE A 147 42.98 0.38 -6.60
N GLU A 148 43.95 -0.02 -7.42
CA GLU A 148 43.72 -0.89 -8.56
C GLU A 148 43.27 -2.28 -8.12
N GLY A 149 43.86 -2.84 -7.05
CA GLY A 149 43.40 -4.07 -6.43
C GLY A 149 41.97 -3.99 -5.90
N TRP A 150 41.57 -2.85 -5.31
CA TRP A 150 40.18 -2.63 -4.88
C TRP A 150 39.19 -2.58 -6.06
N LEU A 151 39.57 -1.88 -7.15
CA LEU A 151 38.76 -1.83 -8.37
C LEU A 151 38.58 -3.23 -8.95
N GLN A 152 39.62 -4.05 -9.01
CA GLN A 152 39.53 -5.42 -9.49
C GLN A 152 38.67 -6.30 -8.58
N THR A 153 38.87 -6.21 -7.26
CA THR A 153 38.06 -6.97 -6.29
C THR A 153 36.56 -6.69 -6.43
N VAL A 154 36.22 -5.41 -6.69
CA VAL A 154 34.81 -5.03 -6.91
C VAL A 154 34.33 -5.45 -8.30
N ALA A 155 35.20 -5.38 -9.32
CA ALA A 155 34.85 -5.76 -10.68
C ALA A 155 34.61 -7.27 -10.83
N ASP A 156 35.25 -8.09 -9.98
CA ASP A 156 35.10 -9.56 -9.99
C ASP A 156 33.81 -10.05 -9.29
N LEU A 157 33.02 -9.13 -8.71
CA LEU A 157 31.74 -9.50 -8.14
C LEU A 157 30.70 -9.80 -9.21
N ASP A 158 29.80 -10.73 -8.88
CA ASP A 158 28.66 -11.03 -9.73
C ASP A 158 27.79 -9.78 -9.94
N ASP A 159 27.22 -9.62 -11.13
CA ASP A 159 26.37 -8.49 -11.54
C ASP A 159 27.10 -7.13 -11.64
N VAL A 160 28.41 -7.09 -11.71
CA VAL A 160 29.17 -5.86 -11.99
C VAL A 160 29.52 -5.78 -13.48
N ALA A 161 29.05 -4.74 -14.18
CA ALA A 161 29.38 -4.48 -15.57
C ALA A 161 30.62 -3.58 -15.70
N ASN A 162 30.79 -2.61 -14.81
CA ASN A 162 31.91 -1.67 -14.84
C ASN A 162 32.18 -1.07 -13.46
N VAL A 163 33.45 -0.83 -13.18
CA VAL A 163 33.91 -0.10 -11.98
C VAL A 163 34.89 0.98 -12.40
N GLN A 164 34.73 2.16 -11.83
CA GLN A 164 35.60 3.30 -12.13
C GLN A 164 35.88 4.14 -10.89
N LEU A 165 37.02 4.79 -10.85
CA LEU A 165 37.32 5.79 -9.83
C LEU A 165 36.58 7.09 -10.18
N VAL A 166 35.68 7.53 -9.30
CA VAL A 166 34.91 8.78 -9.45
C VAL A 166 35.65 9.96 -8.85
N GLY A 167 36.28 9.74 -7.71
CA GLY A 167 37.02 10.78 -7.00
C GLY A 167 37.77 10.26 -5.77
N ALA A 168 38.70 11.07 -5.31
CA ALA A 168 39.45 10.82 -4.08
C ALA A 168 39.81 12.15 -3.40
N THR A 169 40.02 12.13 -2.10
CA THR A 169 40.62 13.25 -1.35
C THR A 169 42.10 13.40 -1.70
N GLU A 170 42.72 14.55 -1.43
CA GLU A 170 44.14 14.79 -1.72
C GLU A 170 45.05 13.78 -1.06
N ASP A 171 44.73 13.39 0.18
CA ASP A 171 45.43 12.39 0.97
C ASP A 171 45.01 10.94 0.64
N ARG A 172 44.07 10.75 -0.26
CA ARG A 172 43.50 9.45 -0.68
C ARG A 172 42.92 8.60 0.45
N THR A 173 42.69 9.19 1.61
CA THR A 173 42.08 8.45 2.75
C THR A 173 40.61 8.18 2.51
N PHE A 174 39.96 8.95 1.66
CA PHE A 174 38.58 8.71 1.20
C PHE A 174 38.53 8.63 -0.33
N ILE A 175 38.02 7.52 -0.82
CA ILE A 175 37.91 7.22 -2.24
C ILE A 175 36.46 6.90 -2.58
N LEU A 176 36.01 7.38 -3.73
CA LEU A 176 34.69 7.13 -4.26
C LEU A 176 34.79 6.34 -5.57
N LEU A 177 34.24 5.13 -5.57
CA LEU A 177 34.15 4.27 -6.73
C LEU A 177 32.74 4.33 -7.30
N GLY A 178 32.63 4.40 -8.62
CA GLY A 178 31.37 4.23 -9.35
C GLY A 178 31.26 2.79 -9.81
N VAL A 179 30.21 2.10 -9.40
CA VAL A 179 29.93 0.72 -9.81
C VAL A 179 28.66 0.72 -10.64
N THR A 180 28.77 0.24 -11.87
CA THR A 180 27.62 0.05 -12.76
C THR A 180 27.25 -1.44 -12.72
N PRO A 181 26.06 -1.79 -12.18
CA PRO A 181 25.57 -3.17 -12.24
C PRO A 181 25.35 -3.63 -13.68
N ALA A 182 25.32 -4.93 -13.92
CA ALA A 182 24.92 -5.49 -15.20
C ALA A 182 23.39 -5.47 -15.38
N THR A 183 22.66 -5.64 -14.26
CA THR A 183 21.19 -5.64 -14.22
C THR A 183 20.63 -4.26 -13.85
N GLY A 184 19.32 -4.10 -14.02
CA GLY A 184 18.64 -2.82 -13.72
C GLY A 184 18.44 -2.56 -12.24
N PRO A 185 18.13 -1.29 -11.84
CA PRO A 185 18.08 -0.85 -10.45
C PRO A 185 17.00 -1.55 -9.60
N SER A 186 16.01 -2.19 -10.22
CA SER A 186 14.94 -2.94 -9.54
C SER A 186 15.11 -4.44 -9.64
N ASP A 187 16.24 -4.91 -10.20
CA ASP A 187 16.52 -6.34 -10.34
C ASP A 187 17.01 -6.95 -9.01
N PRO A 188 16.62 -8.18 -8.67
CA PRO A 188 17.13 -8.89 -7.50
C PRO A 188 18.64 -9.03 -7.46
N GLN A 189 19.29 -9.17 -8.62
CA GLN A 189 20.74 -9.31 -8.69
C GLN A 189 21.44 -8.02 -8.22
N THR A 190 20.91 -6.86 -8.61
CA THR A 190 21.41 -5.56 -8.10
C THR A 190 21.23 -5.42 -6.59
N GLU A 191 20.13 -5.93 -6.02
CA GLU A 191 19.94 -5.95 -4.56
C GLU A 191 20.97 -6.83 -3.87
N ILE A 192 21.22 -8.02 -4.40
CA ILE A 192 22.26 -8.96 -3.90
C ILE A 192 23.64 -8.28 -3.98
N LEU A 193 23.96 -7.62 -5.10
CA LEU A 193 25.21 -6.89 -5.26
C LEU A 193 25.40 -5.80 -4.20
N VAL A 194 24.36 -5.01 -3.90
CA VAL A 194 24.43 -3.99 -2.85
C VAL A 194 24.72 -4.61 -1.48
N HIS A 195 24.11 -5.75 -1.15
CA HIS A 195 24.39 -6.49 0.07
C HIS A 195 25.82 -7.05 0.09
N GLN A 196 26.29 -7.63 -1.01
CA GLN A 196 27.66 -8.12 -1.13
C GLN A 196 28.69 -7.01 -0.92
N LEU A 197 28.50 -5.85 -1.55
CA LEU A 197 29.36 -4.68 -1.41
C LEU A 197 29.44 -4.17 0.03
N ARG A 198 28.34 -4.25 0.78
CA ARG A 198 28.27 -3.76 2.18
C ARG A 198 28.84 -4.73 3.21
N GLU A 199 28.60 -6.03 3.01
CA GLU A 199 28.82 -7.03 4.06
C GLU A 199 30.02 -7.93 3.78
N HIS A 200 30.29 -8.23 2.52
CA HIS A 200 31.24 -9.27 2.14
C HIS A 200 32.53 -8.73 1.49
N VAL A 201 32.52 -7.51 0.94
CA VAL A 201 33.73 -6.94 0.35
C VAL A 201 34.72 -6.57 1.43
N ARG A 202 35.85 -7.27 1.45
CA ARG A 202 36.98 -7.01 2.31
C ARG A 202 38.12 -6.43 1.45
N LEU A 203 38.49 -5.21 1.73
CA LEU A 203 39.57 -4.53 1.02
C LEU A 203 40.73 -4.31 2.04
N ASP A 204 41.93 -4.69 1.67
CA ASP A 204 43.08 -4.56 2.53
C ASP A 204 43.40 -3.08 2.85
N GLY A 205 43.68 -2.77 4.10
CA GLY A 205 43.96 -1.40 4.55
C GLY A 205 42.72 -0.50 4.67
N VAL A 206 41.51 -1.02 4.45
CA VAL A 206 40.27 -0.27 4.50
C VAL A 206 39.60 -0.37 5.86
N THR A 207 39.17 0.77 6.40
CA THR A 207 38.44 0.87 7.67
C THR A 207 36.95 0.70 7.51
N SER A 208 36.38 1.25 6.45
CA SER A 208 34.95 1.14 6.17
C SER A 208 34.64 1.23 4.68
N VAL A 209 33.64 0.45 4.28
CA VAL A 209 33.02 0.52 2.95
C VAL A 209 31.58 0.96 3.14
N GLY A 210 31.15 1.95 2.40
CA GLY A 210 29.78 2.43 2.36
C GLY A 210 29.24 2.36 0.92
N VAL A 211 27.97 1.94 0.76
CA VAL A 211 27.32 1.91 -0.54
C VAL A 211 26.16 2.90 -0.55
N THR A 212 26.15 3.79 -1.52
CA THR A 212 25.12 4.80 -1.74
C THR A 212 24.79 4.92 -3.22
N GLY A 213 24.05 5.92 -3.60
CA GLY A 213 23.49 6.11 -4.93
C GLY A 213 21.99 5.93 -4.94
N TRP A 214 21.33 6.33 -6.03
CA TRP A 214 19.89 6.30 -6.13
C TRP A 214 19.31 4.89 -5.90
N THR A 215 19.92 3.87 -6.47
CA THR A 215 19.53 2.47 -6.33
C THR A 215 19.64 2.00 -4.88
N ALA A 216 20.79 2.20 -4.23
CA ALA A 216 21.01 1.81 -2.84
C ALA A 216 20.06 2.54 -1.88
N LEU A 217 19.82 3.84 -2.12
CA LEU A 217 18.87 4.63 -1.32
C LEU A 217 17.44 4.09 -1.43
N ASN A 218 17.01 3.73 -2.64
CA ASN A 218 15.68 3.16 -2.87
C ASN A 218 15.52 1.78 -2.22
N LEU A 219 16.54 0.94 -2.27
CA LEU A 219 16.55 -0.34 -1.58
C LEU A 219 16.43 -0.16 -0.07
N ASP A 220 17.23 0.75 0.52
CA ASP A 220 17.18 1.04 1.96
C ASP A 220 15.82 1.60 2.40
N LEU A 221 15.24 2.50 1.59
CA LEU A 221 13.92 3.05 1.85
C LEU A 221 12.84 1.96 1.77
N SER A 222 12.90 1.12 0.74
CA SER A 222 11.95 0.01 0.55
C SER A 222 12.04 -1.01 1.69
N ALA A 223 13.25 -1.40 2.08
CA ALA A 223 13.48 -2.30 3.21
C ALA A 223 12.99 -1.70 4.53
N SER A 224 13.24 -0.41 4.74
CA SER A 224 12.75 0.31 5.91
C SER A 224 11.23 0.34 5.98
N LEU A 225 10.56 0.68 4.87
CA LEU A 225 9.11 0.71 4.81
C LEU A 225 8.52 -0.69 5.00
N ALA A 226 9.11 -1.72 4.39
CA ALA A 226 8.69 -3.11 4.57
C ALA A 226 8.78 -3.55 6.04
N ALA A 227 9.84 -3.19 6.74
CA ALA A 227 10.01 -3.49 8.16
C ALA A 227 8.99 -2.77 9.07
N ASP A 228 8.53 -1.59 8.67
CA ASP A 228 7.57 -0.79 9.44
C ASP A 228 6.11 -1.24 9.22
N VAL A 229 5.79 -1.92 8.08
CA VAL A 229 4.42 -2.39 7.77
C VAL A 229 3.79 -3.24 8.87
N PRO A 230 4.45 -4.31 9.42
CA PRO A 230 3.84 -5.14 10.45
C PRO A 230 3.52 -4.36 11.73
N ILE A 231 4.40 -3.44 12.12
CA ILE A 231 4.22 -2.59 13.30
C ILE A 231 3.03 -1.65 13.09
N TYR A 232 2.96 -1.00 11.93
CA TYR A 232 1.86 -0.13 11.56
C TYR A 232 0.53 -0.87 11.56
N VAL A 233 0.45 -2.02 10.88
CA VAL A 233 -0.76 -2.86 10.85
C VAL A 233 -1.15 -3.31 12.26
N GLY A 234 -0.18 -3.74 13.07
CA GLY A 234 -0.41 -4.15 14.45
C GLY A 234 -1.03 -3.04 15.32
N ILE A 235 -0.52 -1.81 15.22
CA ILE A 235 -1.04 -0.66 15.96
C ILE A 235 -2.48 -0.33 15.50
N VAL A 236 -2.71 -0.26 14.20
CA VAL A 236 -4.04 0.04 13.62
C VAL A 236 -5.06 -1.00 14.06
N VAL A 237 -4.70 -2.27 13.97
CA VAL A 237 -5.54 -3.40 14.39
C VAL A 237 -5.83 -3.35 15.88
N ALA A 238 -4.82 -3.19 16.72
CA ALA A 238 -4.99 -3.16 18.17
C ALA A 238 -5.91 -2.01 18.60
N LEU A 239 -5.67 -0.80 18.08
CA LEU A 239 -6.51 0.37 18.37
C LEU A 239 -7.96 0.15 17.96
N SER A 240 -8.18 -0.41 16.78
CA SER A 240 -9.54 -0.66 16.28
C SER A 240 -10.25 -1.73 17.04
N VAL A 241 -9.58 -2.83 17.42
CA VAL A 241 -10.18 -3.86 18.26
C VAL A 241 -10.61 -3.26 19.60
N VAL A 242 -9.78 -2.41 20.22
CA VAL A 242 -10.13 -1.73 21.47
C VAL A 242 -11.39 -0.85 21.29
N ILE A 243 -11.42 -0.02 20.27
CA ILE A 243 -12.57 0.86 19.98
C ILE A 243 -13.84 0.04 19.75
N LEU A 244 -13.75 -1.01 18.92
CA LEU A 244 -14.90 -1.86 18.61
C LEU A 244 -15.38 -2.68 19.82
N VAL A 245 -14.47 -3.17 20.69
CA VAL A 245 -14.83 -3.85 21.93
C VAL A 245 -15.63 -2.92 22.85
N ILE A 246 -15.18 -1.67 22.99
CA ILE A 246 -15.90 -0.65 23.78
C ILE A 246 -17.27 -0.36 23.16
N ALA A 247 -17.34 -0.16 21.84
CA ALA A 247 -18.57 0.17 21.13
C ALA A 247 -19.60 -0.96 21.16
N PHE A 248 -19.15 -2.20 20.93
CA PHE A 248 -20.07 -3.35 20.82
C PHE A 248 -20.20 -4.19 22.11
N ARG A 249 -19.36 -3.92 23.11
CA ARG A 249 -19.29 -4.71 24.36
C ARG A 249 -19.20 -6.23 24.10
N SER A 250 -18.44 -6.59 23.07
CA SER A 250 -18.21 -7.96 22.62
C SER A 250 -16.78 -8.06 22.09
N VAL A 251 -16.08 -9.12 22.39
CA VAL A 251 -14.71 -9.37 21.88
C VAL A 251 -14.75 -10.15 20.57
N LEU A 252 -15.74 -11.03 20.42
CA LEU A 252 -15.84 -11.92 19.26
C LEU A 252 -16.07 -11.15 17.96
N VAL A 253 -16.96 -10.14 17.97
CA VAL A 253 -17.30 -9.36 16.78
C VAL A 253 -16.08 -8.61 16.22
N PRO A 254 -15.34 -7.83 17.03
CA PRO A 254 -14.11 -7.18 16.56
C PRO A 254 -13.04 -8.15 16.04
N VAL A 255 -12.81 -9.27 16.71
CA VAL A 255 -11.80 -10.25 16.31
C VAL A 255 -12.13 -10.87 14.95
N VAL A 256 -13.37 -11.30 14.74
CA VAL A 256 -13.81 -11.86 13.45
C VAL A 256 -13.74 -10.80 12.33
N ALA A 257 -14.20 -9.58 12.63
CA ALA A 257 -14.16 -8.47 11.69
C ALA A 257 -12.74 -8.13 11.26
N THR A 258 -11.84 -7.98 12.23
CA THR A 258 -10.43 -7.67 12.00
C THR A 258 -9.72 -8.80 11.25
N GLY A 259 -9.98 -10.06 11.62
CA GLY A 259 -9.43 -11.22 10.92
C GLY A 259 -9.85 -11.28 9.45
N GLY A 260 -11.14 -11.07 9.18
CA GLY A 260 -11.63 -10.98 7.80
C GLY A 260 -11.03 -9.83 7.01
N PHE A 261 -10.82 -8.69 7.65
CA PHE A 261 -10.19 -7.54 7.04
C PHE A 261 -8.71 -7.77 6.72
N LEU A 262 -7.93 -8.32 7.66
CA LEU A 262 -6.52 -8.67 7.42
C LEU A 262 -6.38 -9.65 6.25
N LEU A 263 -7.27 -10.63 6.19
CA LEU A 263 -7.30 -11.58 5.08
C LEU A 263 -7.63 -10.88 3.75
N SER A 264 -8.53 -9.89 3.76
CA SER A 264 -8.86 -9.10 2.57
C SER A 264 -7.69 -8.24 2.10
N ILE A 265 -6.94 -7.61 3.02
CA ILE A 265 -5.69 -6.89 2.65
C ILE A 265 -4.69 -7.85 2.04
N ALA A 266 -4.44 -9.00 2.69
CA ALA A 266 -3.50 -9.99 2.17
C ALA A 266 -3.91 -10.48 0.77
N ALA A 267 -5.21 -10.73 0.53
CA ALA A 267 -5.74 -11.09 -0.77
C ALA A 267 -5.58 -9.97 -1.81
N THR A 268 -5.79 -8.71 -1.42
CA THR A 268 -5.58 -7.54 -2.29
C THR A 268 -4.10 -7.40 -2.67
N MET A 269 -3.19 -7.56 -1.71
CA MET A 269 -1.74 -7.56 -1.99
C MET A 269 -1.34 -8.74 -2.86
N GLY A 270 -1.89 -9.93 -2.61
CA GLY A 270 -1.63 -11.10 -3.44
C GLY A 270 -2.12 -10.93 -4.89
N LEU A 271 -3.30 -10.34 -5.08
CA LEU A 271 -3.79 -9.99 -6.41
C LEU A 271 -2.90 -8.94 -7.09
N ALA A 272 -2.43 -7.93 -6.33
CA ALA A 272 -1.49 -6.94 -6.85
C ALA A 272 -0.18 -7.60 -7.31
N VAL A 273 0.35 -8.57 -6.56
CA VAL A 273 1.54 -9.34 -6.96
C VAL A 273 1.29 -10.12 -8.25
N LEU A 274 0.17 -10.82 -8.36
CA LEU A 274 -0.19 -11.58 -9.57
C LEU A 274 -0.28 -10.71 -10.83
N VAL A 275 -0.81 -9.49 -10.67
CA VAL A 275 -1.00 -8.57 -11.80
C VAL A 275 0.29 -7.83 -12.12
N PHE A 276 0.95 -7.23 -11.12
CA PHE A 276 2.03 -6.26 -11.33
C PHE A 276 3.42 -6.87 -11.25
N SER A 277 3.66 -7.88 -10.40
CA SER A 277 4.99 -8.46 -10.21
C SER A 277 5.20 -9.72 -11.05
N ASP A 278 4.22 -10.65 -11.06
CA ASP A 278 4.33 -11.92 -11.78
C ASP A 278 3.96 -11.79 -13.27
N GLY A 279 3.31 -10.70 -13.65
CA GLY A 279 2.94 -10.43 -15.03
C GLY A 279 1.88 -11.38 -15.63
N ARG A 280 1.16 -12.16 -14.80
CA ARG A 280 0.19 -13.16 -15.30
C ARG A 280 -1.03 -12.56 -15.99
N PHE A 281 -1.32 -11.28 -15.73
CA PHE A 281 -2.46 -10.55 -16.29
C PHE A 281 -2.01 -9.22 -16.92
N THR A 282 -0.78 -9.14 -17.44
CA THR A 282 -0.22 -7.92 -18.05
C THR A 282 -1.06 -7.43 -19.22
N GLU A 283 -1.56 -8.33 -20.07
CA GLU A 283 -2.41 -7.97 -21.20
C GLU A 283 -3.73 -7.31 -20.74
N LEU A 284 -4.36 -7.87 -19.69
CA LEU A 284 -5.61 -7.33 -19.14
C LEU A 284 -5.38 -5.97 -18.46
N ALA A 285 -4.24 -5.81 -17.77
CA ALA A 285 -3.85 -4.58 -17.08
C ALA A 285 -3.14 -3.58 -18.00
N ARG A 286 -2.90 -3.93 -19.28
CA ARG A 286 -2.14 -3.13 -20.26
C ARG A 286 -0.75 -2.72 -19.75
N LEU A 287 -0.09 -3.64 -19.07
CA LEU A 287 1.25 -3.45 -18.54
C LEU A 287 2.27 -4.04 -19.51
N ASP A 288 3.29 -3.28 -19.87
CA ASP A 288 4.35 -3.73 -20.78
C ASP A 288 5.34 -4.66 -20.09
N ARG A 289 5.64 -4.40 -18.82
CA ARG A 289 6.62 -5.18 -18.05
C ARG A 289 6.17 -5.30 -16.60
N PRO A 290 6.33 -6.49 -16.00
CA PRO A 290 6.16 -6.66 -14.56
C PRO A 290 7.25 -5.88 -13.81
N GLY A 291 6.91 -5.42 -12.61
CA GLY A 291 7.83 -4.64 -11.78
C GLY A 291 7.49 -4.75 -10.29
N PRO A 292 8.35 -4.21 -9.42
CA PRO A 292 8.08 -4.19 -7.99
C PRO A 292 6.88 -3.30 -7.68
N ILE A 293 6.17 -3.66 -6.61
CA ILE A 293 5.06 -2.87 -6.10
C ILE A 293 5.61 -1.68 -5.32
N LEU A 294 4.98 -0.53 -5.49
CA LEU A 294 5.37 0.71 -4.84
C LEU A 294 5.49 0.54 -3.31
N SER A 295 6.65 0.87 -2.74
CA SER A 295 7.01 0.54 -1.35
C SER A 295 6.06 1.08 -0.29
N PHE A 296 5.40 2.21 -0.53
CA PHE A 296 4.42 2.77 0.41
C PHE A 296 2.97 2.33 0.13
N LEU A 297 2.72 1.59 -0.95
CA LEU A 297 1.38 1.11 -1.31
C LEU A 297 0.73 0.25 -0.21
N PRO A 298 1.43 -0.72 0.41
CA PRO A 298 0.83 -1.52 1.48
C PRO A 298 0.35 -0.69 2.67
N ILE A 299 1.11 0.35 3.04
CA ILE A 299 0.75 1.25 4.14
C ILE A 299 -0.48 2.08 3.78
N MET A 300 -0.50 2.68 2.59
CA MET A 300 -1.61 3.50 2.11
C MET A 300 -2.88 2.67 1.95
N VAL A 301 -2.78 1.54 1.26
CA VAL A 301 -3.93 0.64 1.01
C VAL A 301 -4.49 0.12 2.33
N THR A 302 -3.62 -0.29 3.27
CA THR A 302 -4.07 -0.71 4.60
C THR A 302 -4.82 0.40 5.32
N GLY A 303 -4.29 1.62 5.35
CA GLY A 303 -4.93 2.74 6.04
C GLY A 303 -6.28 3.12 5.45
N ILE A 304 -6.36 3.24 4.13
CA ILE A 304 -7.58 3.63 3.41
C ILE A 304 -8.64 2.53 3.52
N LEU A 305 -8.27 1.30 3.15
CA LEU A 305 -9.23 0.17 3.18
C LEU A 305 -9.69 -0.13 4.60
N TYR A 306 -8.78 0.00 5.59
CA TYR A 306 -9.15 -0.25 6.97
C TYR A 306 -10.16 0.77 7.49
N GLY A 307 -9.90 2.06 7.26
CA GLY A 307 -10.83 3.12 7.63
C GLY A 307 -12.21 2.91 6.99
N LEU A 308 -12.24 2.69 5.68
CA LEU A 308 -13.47 2.50 4.93
C LEU A 308 -14.23 1.23 5.37
N ALA A 309 -13.54 0.11 5.53
CA ALA A 309 -14.16 -1.15 5.95
C ALA A 309 -14.73 -1.07 7.37
N MET A 310 -14.04 -0.39 8.28
CA MET A 310 -14.50 -0.23 9.66
C MET A 310 -15.76 0.63 9.75
N ASP A 311 -15.84 1.70 8.98
CA ASP A 311 -17.04 2.54 8.94
C ASP A 311 -18.26 1.73 8.49
N TYR A 312 -18.16 0.95 7.43
CA TYR A 312 -19.23 0.08 6.96
C TYR A 312 -19.58 -1.03 7.96
N GLN A 313 -18.58 -1.61 8.60
CA GLN A 313 -18.78 -2.64 9.63
C GLN A 313 -19.56 -2.10 10.84
N VAL A 314 -19.19 -0.90 11.31
CA VAL A 314 -19.89 -0.24 12.42
C VAL A 314 -21.33 0.06 12.05
N PHE A 315 -21.59 0.58 10.86
CA PHE A 315 -22.95 0.84 10.38
C PHE A 315 -23.78 -0.43 10.30
N LEU A 316 -23.27 -1.48 9.67
CA LEU A 316 -23.99 -2.74 9.51
C LEU A 316 -24.30 -3.39 10.88
N THR A 317 -23.28 -3.46 11.73
CA THR A 317 -23.42 -4.11 13.04
C THR A 317 -24.37 -3.32 13.95
N SER A 318 -24.32 -2.00 13.92
CA SER A 318 -25.22 -1.13 14.67
C SER A 318 -26.67 -1.29 14.22
N ALA A 319 -26.91 -1.31 12.90
CA ALA A 319 -28.26 -1.53 12.36
C ALA A 319 -28.83 -2.90 12.74
N VAL A 320 -28.04 -3.97 12.65
CA VAL A 320 -28.46 -5.31 13.07
C VAL A 320 -28.78 -5.34 14.58
N ARG A 321 -27.95 -4.68 15.40
CA ARG A 321 -28.16 -4.61 16.85
C ARG A 321 -29.43 -3.83 17.22
N GLU A 322 -29.71 -2.73 16.54
CA GLU A 322 -30.90 -1.93 16.72
C GLU A 322 -32.18 -2.75 16.44
N HIS A 323 -32.23 -3.45 15.30
CA HIS A 323 -33.37 -4.30 14.97
C HIS A 323 -33.54 -5.48 15.96
N ARG A 324 -32.43 -6.03 16.47
CA ARG A 324 -32.47 -7.04 17.53
C ARG A 324 -33.05 -6.49 18.84
N ALA A 325 -32.67 -5.27 19.22
CA ALA A 325 -33.19 -4.62 20.44
C ALA A 325 -34.69 -4.35 20.35
N HIS A 326 -35.23 -4.17 19.14
CA HIS A 326 -36.66 -4.02 18.88
C HIS A 326 -37.41 -5.35 18.69
N GLY A 327 -36.81 -6.48 19.05
CA GLY A 327 -37.47 -7.78 19.08
C GLY A 327 -37.46 -8.59 17.78
N ALA A 328 -36.70 -8.16 16.77
CA ALA A 328 -36.54 -8.94 15.54
C ALA A 328 -35.77 -10.24 15.79
N THR A 329 -36.14 -11.32 15.07
CA THR A 329 -35.34 -12.55 15.07
C THR A 329 -33.97 -12.30 14.47
N GLN A 330 -32.99 -13.17 14.74
CA GLN A 330 -31.62 -12.98 14.23
C GLN A 330 -31.57 -12.87 12.71
N ALA A 331 -32.29 -13.72 11.99
CA ALA A 331 -32.33 -13.70 10.53
C ALA A 331 -33.02 -12.43 10.01
N ALA A 332 -34.10 -11.99 10.61
CA ALA A 332 -34.80 -10.77 10.23
C ALA A 332 -33.98 -9.51 10.55
N ALA A 333 -33.23 -9.47 11.67
CA ALA A 333 -32.38 -8.35 12.03
C ALA A 333 -31.20 -8.21 11.05
N VAL A 334 -30.62 -9.32 10.57
CA VAL A 334 -29.57 -9.31 9.54
C VAL A 334 -30.12 -8.83 8.21
N ASP A 335 -31.30 -9.33 7.77
CA ASP A 335 -31.93 -8.92 6.50
C ASP A 335 -32.27 -7.41 6.51
N LEU A 336 -32.90 -6.91 7.58
CA LEU A 336 -33.26 -5.50 7.74
C LEU A 336 -32.03 -4.60 7.90
N GLY A 337 -31.03 -5.02 8.69
CA GLY A 337 -29.79 -4.28 8.87
C GLY A 337 -29.03 -4.13 7.57
N PHE A 338 -28.95 -5.18 6.77
CA PHE A 338 -28.33 -5.12 5.45
C PHE A 338 -29.08 -4.23 4.47
N GLN A 339 -30.41 -4.31 4.43
CA GLN A 339 -31.22 -3.42 3.57
C GLN A 339 -31.02 -1.95 3.92
N HIS A 340 -30.78 -1.63 5.19
CA HIS A 340 -30.48 -0.27 5.62
C HIS A 340 -29.06 0.16 5.22
N ALA A 341 -28.08 -0.71 5.44
CA ALA A 341 -26.68 -0.45 5.11
C ALA A 341 -26.43 -0.41 3.59
N SER A 342 -27.07 -1.30 2.81
CA SER A 342 -26.90 -1.34 1.36
C SER A 342 -27.33 -0.05 0.65
N ARG A 343 -28.34 0.66 1.18
CA ARG A 343 -28.76 1.96 0.64
C ARG A 343 -27.67 3.03 0.78
N VAL A 344 -26.92 3.01 1.88
CA VAL A 344 -25.82 3.95 2.12
C VAL A 344 -24.65 3.62 1.21
N VAL A 345 -24.33 2.33 1.04
CA VAL A 345 -23.25 1.86 0.18
C VAL A 345 -23.52 2.17 -1.30
N VAL A 346 -24.74 1.94 -1.77
CA VAL A 346 -25.12 2.26 -3.16
C VAL A 346 -25.08 3.77 -3.40
N ALA A 347 -25.56 4.59 -2.45
CA ALA A 347 -25.51 6.04 -2.58
C ALA A 347 -24.06 6.56 -2.63
N ALA A 348 -23.14 5.99 -1.85
CA ALA A 348 -21.72 6.32 -1.88
C ALA A 348 -21.07 5.97 -3.22
N ARG A 349 -21.38 4.78 -3.77
CA ARG A 349 -20.88 4.33 -5.09
C ARG A 349 -21.35 5.21 -6.25
N VAL A 350 -22.58 5.69 -6.21
CA VAL A 350 -23.09 6.60 -7.23
C VAL A 350 -22.38 7.94 -7.19
N LEU A 351 -22.09 8.46 -5.99
CA LEU A 351 -21.31 9.69 -5.80
C LEU A 351 -19.84 9.55 -6.26
N GLU A 352 -19.21 8.42 -5.97
CA GLU A 352 -17.85 8.12 -6.45
C GLU A 352 -17.80 8.05 -7.99
N ALA A 353 -18.77 7.38 -8.61
CA ALA A 353 -18.85 7.25 -10.07
C ALA A 353 -19.10 8.59 -10.78
N GLU A 354 -19.84 9.52 -10.15
CA GLU A 354 -20.03 10.89 -10.69
C GLU A 354 -18.75 11.74 -10.57
N VAL A 355 -17.96 11.56 -9.52
CA VAL A 355 -16.68 12.25 -9.34
C VAL A 355 -15.63 11.75 -10.32
N ASP A 356 -15.54 10.43 -10.53
CA ASP A 356 -14.60 9.83 -11.50
C ASP A 356 -15.03 10.13 -12.96
N GLY A 357 -16.32 10.15 -13.26
CA GLY A 357 -16.83 10.50 -14.58
C GLY A 357 -16.65 11.97 -14.95
N GLY A 358 -16.59 12.87 -13.95
CA GLY A 358 -16.38 14.31 -14.15
C GLY A 358 -14.92 14.71 -14.38
N SER A 359 -13.95 13.82 -14.16
CA SER A 359 -12.52 14.09 -14.35
C SER A 359 -11.98 13.70 -15.74
N LEU A 360 -12.84 13.17 -16.63
CA LEU A 360 -12.50 12.73 -18.00
C LEU A 360 -13.11 13.62 -19.09
N GLY A 361 -13.63 14.82 -18.74
CA GLY A 361 -14.18 15.80 -19.67
C GLY A 361 -13.27 17.00 -19.90
#